data_1aa1b414ed63ce4cfe879c29620c4893
#
_entry.id   1aa1b414ed63ce4cfe879c29620c4893
#
_cell.length_a   1.000
_cell.length_b   1.000
_cell.length_c   1.000
_cell.angle_alpha   90.00
_cell.angle_beta   90.00
_cell.angle_gamma   90.00
#
_symmetry.space_group_name_H-M   'P 1'
#
loop_
_entity.id
_entity.type
_entity.pdbx_description
1 polymer ?
#
loop_
_entity_poly.entity_id
_entity_poly.type
_entity_poly.pdbx_seq_one_letter_code
_entity_poly.pdbx_strand_id
1 'polypeptide(L)'
;MQASILSQRHIKNGALRSKFTREIDVFGQCLVEDFENGRKTKNQVFNEVQKENRNLLDQGKLIAQKGIGLIAGVMQTVAGGATCYYSAGMLCAVYGAPLALHGANNIYENGKYFVDGDENATGLVRQGYQNAAQFIGFDQHVGNMAYYGVDLGLSFRGAFGRSTTVKPPSASNELHYAPNLLGFVA
;
A
#
# COMPACT_ATOMS: atom_id res chain seq x y z
N MET A 1 -16.96 -25.60 5.01
CA MET A 1 -16.27 -26.27 3.87
C MET A 1 -15.56 -25.28 2.93
N GLN A 2 -16.19 -24.22 2.41
CA GLN A 2 -15.52 -23.25 1.52
C GLN A 2 -14.38 -22.47 2.18
N ALA A 3 -14.55 -22.01 3.42
CA ALA A 3 -13.50 -21.30 4.16
C ALA A 3 -12.23 -22.16 4.38
N SER A 4 -12.39 -23.45 4.64
CA SER A 4 -11.28 -24.39 4.79
C SER A 4 -10.53 -24.58 3.48
N ILE A 5 -11.22 -24.67 2.34
CA ILE A 5 -10.60 -24.80 1.01
C ILE A 5 -9.84 -23.51 0.65
N LEU A 6 -10.43 -22.34 0.91
CA LEU A 6 -9.80 -21.05 0.66
C LEU A 6 -8.57 -20.84 1.54
N SER A 7 -8.66 -21.21 2.82
CA SER A 7 -7.52 -21.10 3.74
C SER A 7 -6.34 -21.98 3.32
N GLN A 8 -6.62 -23.20 2.84
CA GLN A 8 -5.58 -24.11 2.32
C GLN A 8 -4.90 -23.55 1.07
N ARG A 9 -5.63 -22.86 0.21
CA ARG A 9 -5.11 -22.30 -1.04
C ARG A 9 -4.28 -21.03 -0.82
N HIS A 10 -4.68 -20.18 0.11
CA HIS A 10 -4.13 -18.82 0.25
C HIS A 10 -3.27 -18.61 1.50
N ILE A 11 -3.47 -19.39 2.57
CA ILE A 11 -2.69 -19.25 3.82
C ILE A 11 -1.61 -20.33 3.86
N LYS A 12 -0.37 -19.94 3.50
CA LYS A 12 0.77 -20.86 3.49
C LYS A 12 1.24 -21.23 4.90
N ASN A 13 1.10 -20.33 5.88
CA ASN A 13 1.48 -20.61 7.27
C ASN A 13 0.46 -21.53 7.94
N GLY A 14 0.91 -22.74 8.32
CA GLY A 14 0.04 -23.77 8.90
C GLY A 14 -0.63 -23.38 10.21
N ALA A 15 0.06 -22.63 11.09
CA ALA A 15 -0.48 -22.18 12.36
C ALA A 15 -1.59 -21.13 12.15
N LEU A 16 -1.36 -20.15 11.27
CA LEU A 16 -2.38 -19.16 10.91
C LEU A 16 -3.59 -19.80 10.23
N ARG A 17 -3.36 -20.76 9.34
CA ARG A 17 -4.44 -21.49 8.66
C ARG A 17 -5.29 -22.26 9.66
N SER A 18 -4.66 -22.97 10.60
CA SER A 18 -5.35 -23.73 11.65
C SER A 18 -6.17 -22.81 12.56
N LYS A 19 -5.59 -21.67 12.95
CA LYS A 19 -6.28 -20.64 13.75
C LYS A 19 -7.50 -20.09 13.02
N PHE A 20 -7.34 -19.65 11.78
CA PHE A 20 -8.43 -19.13 10.95
C PHE A 20 -9.56 -20.15 10.76
N THR A 21 -9.22 -21.41 10.41
CA THR A 21 -10.23 -22.46 10.22
C THR A 21 -11.02 -22.70 11.51
N ARG A 22 -10.33 -22.75 12.66
CA ARG A 22 -10.98 -22.94 13.97
C ARG A 22 -11.92 -21.79 14.32
N GLU A 23 -11.51 -20.54 14.08
CA GLU A 23 -12.36 -19.36 14.36
C GLU A 23 -13.63 -19.38 13.52
N ILE A 24 -13.54 -19.72 12.24
CA ILE A 24 -14.70 -19.85 11.36
C ILE A 24 -15.60 -21.03 11.79
N ASP A 25 -15.04 -22.15 12.20
CA ASP A 25 -15.80 -23.30 12.67
C ASP A 25 -16.55 -22.97 13.98
N VAL A 26 -15.89 -22.32 14.93
CA VAL A 26 -16.52 -21.86 16.19
C VAL A 26 -17.65 -20.88 15.91
N PHE A 27 -17.41 -19.88 15.05
CA PHE A 27 -18.44 -18.93 14.63
C PHE A 27 -19.66 -19.64 14.01
N GLY A 28 -19.41 -20.58 13.10
CA GLY A 28 -20.46 -21.35 12.47
C GLY A 28 -21.27 -22.21 13.46
N GLN A 29 -20.59 -22.88 14.42
CA GLN A 29 -21.24 -23.66 15.47
C GLN A 29 -22.12 -22.80 16.36
N CYS A 30 -21.61 -21.64 16.82
CA CYS A 30 -22.40 -20.71 17.63
C CYS A 30 -23.67 -20.25 16.91
N LEU A 31 -23.61 -19.97 15.62
CA LEU A 31 -24.80 -19.58 14.85
C LEU A 31 -25.82 -20.71 14.69
N VAL A 32 -25.36 -21.96 14.50
CA VAL A 32 -26.24 -23.14 14.44
C VAL A 32 -26.91 -23.36 15.80
N GLU A 33 -26.16 -23.33 16.88
CA GLU A 33 -26.71 -23.46 18.25
C GLU A 33 -27.74 -22.38 18.58
N ASP A 34 -27.46 -21.13 18.20
CA ASP A 34 -28.38 -20.01 18.40
C ASP A 34 -29.69 -20.20 17.62
N PHE A 35 -29.61 -20.75 16.43
CA PHE A 35 -30.77 -21.07 15.59
C PHE A 35 -31.56 -22.24 16.18
N GLU A 36 -30.89 -23.34 16.52
CA GLU A 36 -31.52 -24.55 17.07
C GLU A 36 -32.20 -24.29 18.43
N ASN A 37 -31.59 -23.47 19.26
CA ASN A 37 -32.13 -23.05 20.54
C ASN A 37 -33.16 -21.92 20.45
N GLY A 38 -33.56 -21.51 19.25
CA GLY A 38 -34.53 -20.45 19.03
C GLY A 38 -34.08 -19.04 19.48
N ARG A 39 -32.78 -18.85 19.80
CA ARG A 39 -32.21 -17.53 20.16
C ARG A 39 -32.13 -16.60 18.95
N LYS A 40 -32.00 -17.16 17.74
CA LYS A 40 -31.95 -16.40 16.49
C LYS A 40 -32.86 -17.00 15.44
N THR A 41 -33.48 -16.13 14.67
CA THR A 41 -34.27 -16.53 13.49
C THR A 41 -33.35 -16.79 12.30
N LYS A 42 -33.85 -17.52 11.29
CA LYS A 42 -33.13 -17.75 10.03
C LYS A 42 -32.60 -16.45 9.39
N ASN A 43 -33.39 -15.39 9.40
CA ASN A 43 -33.00 -14.10 8.82
C ASN A 43 -31.89 -13.45 9.61
N GLN A 44 -31.91 -13.56 10.94
CA GLN A 44 -30.83 -13.03 11.80
C GLN A 44 -29.51 -13.77 11.55
N VAL A 45 -29.55 -15.11 11.51
CA VAL A 45 -28.38 -15.93 11.19
C VAL A 45 -27.81 -15.55 9.80
N PHE A 46 -28.68 -15.44 8.81
CA PHE A 46 -28.26 -15.05 7.46
C PHE A 46 -27.61 -13.65 7.43
N ASN A 47 -28.18 -12.68 8.12
CA ASN A 47 -27.63 -11.33 8.22
C ASN A 47 -26.28 -11.30 8.92
N GLU A 48 -26.08 -12.12 9.95
CA GLU A 48 -24.78 -12.21 10.64
C GLU A 48 -23.71 -12.84 9.77
N VAL A 49 -24.03 -13.91 9.05
CA VAL A 49 -23.09 -14.50 8.07
C VAL A 49 -22.73 -13.49 6.98
N GLN A 50 -23.70 -12.73 6.46
CA GLN A 50 -23.41 -11.70 5.47
C GLN A 50 -22.56 -10.56 6.04
N LYS A 51 -22.80 -10.14 7.29
CA LYS A 51 -22.03 -9.12 7.97
C LYS A 51 -20.58 -9.57 8.14
N GLU A 52 -20.37 -10.80 8.62
CA GLU A 52 -19.03 -11.35 8.80
C GLU A 52 -18.29 -11.48 7.46
N ASN A 53 -18.95 -11.96 6.43
CA ASN A 53 -18.37 -12.02 5.09
C ASN A 53 -17.92 -10.64 4.58
N ARG A 54 -18.73 -9.60 4.79
CA ARG A 54 -18.34 -8.21 4.44
C ARG A 54 -17.14 -7.74 5.24
N ASN A 55 -17.14 -7.96 6.56
CA ASN A 55 -16.01 -7.60 7.43
C ASN A 55 -14.70 -8.25 6.97
N LEU A 56 -14.73 -9.54 6.63
CA LEU A 56 -13.55 -10.26 6.13
C LEU A 56 -13.08 -9.73 4.77
N LEU A 57 -14.01 -9.37 3.88
CA LEU A 57 -13.68 -8.75 2.60
C LEU A 57 -13.05 -7.36 2.78
N ASP A 58 -13.60 -6.53 3.67
CA ASP A 58 -13.08 -5.19 3.94
C ASP A 58 -11.69 -5.25 4.57
N GLN A 59 -11.47 -6.17 5.52
CA GLN A 59 -10.13 -6.43 6.07
C GLN A 59 -9.15 -6.92 5.01
N GLY A 60 -9.56 -7.87 4.18
CA GLY A 60 -8.74 -8.38 3.07
C GLY A 60 -8.34 -7.27 2.07
N LYS A 61 -9.29 -6.39 1.75
CA LYS A 61 -9.05 -5.22 0.90
C LYS A 61 -8.07 -4.24 1.54
N LEU A 62 -8.24 -3.95 2.82
CA LEU A 62 -7.34 -3.06 3.57
C LEU A 62 -5.90 -3.62 3.60
N ILE A 63 -5.73 -4.90 3.92
CA ILE A 63 -4.42 -5.58 3.91
C ILE A 63 -3.77 -5.47 2.52
N ALA A 64 -4.54 -5.73 1.46
CA ALA A 64 -4.05 -5.61 0.09
C ALA A 64 -3.63 -4.18 -0.24
N GLN A 65 -4.44 -3.18 0.11
CA GLN A 65 -4.12 -1.77 -0.11
C GLN A 65 -2.84 -1.34 0.63
N LYS A 66 -2.72 -1.71 1.91
CA LYS A 66 -1.52 -1.42 2.71
C LYS A 66 -0.28 -2.14 2.17
N GLY A 67 -0.42 -3.39 1.75
CA GLY A 67 0.67 -4.15 1.14
C GLY A 67 1.15 -3.55 -0.18
N ILE A 68 0.24 -3.16 -1.07
CA ILE A 68 0.57 -2.48 -2.32
C ILE A 68 1.25 -1.14 -2.05
N GLY A 69 0.72 -0.34 -1.11
CA GLY A 69 1.31 0.94 -0.73
C GLY A 69 2.72 0.81 -0.17
N LEU A 70 2.98 -0.21 0.64
CA LEU A 70 4.31 -0.52 1.16
C LEU A 70 5.29 -0.87 0.04
N ILE A 71 4.92 -1.76 -0.88
CA ILE A 71 5.74 -2.16 -2.02
C ILE A 71 6.02 -0.95 -2.93
N ALA A 72 4.99 -0.17 -3.26
CA ALA A 72 5.14 1.04 -4.06
C ALA A 72 6.09 2.04 -3.40
N GLY A 73 5.99 2.23 -2.08
CA GLY A 73 6.89 3.09 -1.31
C GLY A 73 8.35 2.64 -1.39
N VAL A 74 8.62 1.33 -1.29
CA VAL A 74 9.98 0.78 -1.46
C VAL A 74 10.49 1.08 -2.87
N MET A 75 9.68 0.82 -3.90
CA MET A 75 10.06 1.08 -5.30
C MET A 75 10.34 2.57 -5.55
N GLN A 76 9.51 3.48 -5.03
CA GLN A 76 9.72 4.92 -5.12
C GLN A 76 11.02 5.36 -4.44
N THR A 77 11.31 4.85 -3.24
CA THR A 77 12.52 5.17 -2.48
C THR A 77 13.77 4.74 -3.25
N VAL A 78 13.78 3.52 -3.77
CA VAL A 78 14.90 2.99 -4.56
C VAL A 78 15.05 3.78 -5.87
N ALA A 79 13.96 4.02 -6.60
CA ALA A 79 14.00 4.78 -7.86
C ALA A 79 14.45 6.22 -7.66
N GLY A 80 13.99 6.88 -6.58
CA GLY A 80 14.42 8.23 -6.23
C GLY A 80 15.91 8.31 -5.89
N GLY A 81 16.40 7.39 -5.07
CA GLY A 81 17.82 7.27 -4.75
C GLY A 81 18.69 6.99 -5.99
N ALA A 82 18.25 6.06 -6.82
CA ALA A 82 18.91 5.73 -8.09
C ALA A 82 18.97 6.97 -9.03
N THR A 83 17.88 7.73 -9.12
CA THR A 83 17.84 8.96 -9.90
C THR A 83 18.88 9.98 -9.40
N CYS A 84 18.99 10.16 -8.09
CA CYS A 84 20.02 11.03 -7.52
C CYS A 84 21.42 10.56 -7.88
N TYR A 85 21.69 9.28 -7.75
CA TYR A 85 23.00 8.69 -8.01
C TYR A 85 23.39 8.77 -9.49
N TYR A 86 22.54 8.27 -10.39
CA TYR A 86 22.85 8.20 -11.82
C TYR A 86 22.83 9.56 -12.54
N SER A 87 22.12 10.55 -12.00
CA SER A 87 22.17 11.92 -12.54
C SER A 87 23.32 12.76 -12.00
N ALA A 88 24.24 12.16 -11.24
CA ALA A 88 25.29 12.89 -10.50
C ALA A 88 24.73 14.07 -9.68
N GLY A 89 23.53 13.89 -9.10
CA GLY A 89 22.83 14.88 -8.29
C GLY A 89 21.99 15.90 -9.07
N MET A 90 22.13 16.01 -10.39
CA MET A 90 21.43 17.04 -11.18
C MET A 90 19.90 16.95 -11.09
N LEU A 91 19.34 15.73 -11.13
CA LEU A 91 17.89 15.50 -11.01
C LEU A 91 17.47 15.21 -9.57
N CYS A 92 18.40 15.19 -8.61
CA CYS A 92 18.11 14.80 -7.23
C CYS A 92 17.12 15.78 -6.58
N ALA A 93 17.41 17.08 -6.60
CA ALA A 93 16.58 18.07 -5.93
C ALA A 93 15.17 18.19 -6.55
N VAL A 94 15.08 18.06 -7.87
CA VAL A 94 13.82 18.32 -8.60
C VAL A 94 12.93 17.08 -8.67
N TYR A 95 13.53 15.88 -8.68
CA TYR A 95 12.77 14.64 -8.87
C TYR A 95 13.17 13.50 -7.94
N GLY A 96 14.47 13.18 -7.83
CA GLY A 96 14.94 12.02 -7.09
C GLY A 96 14.63 12.09 -5.59
N ALA A 97 14.94 13.21 -4.94
CA ALA A 97 14.65 13.41 -3.52
C ALA A 97 13.15 13.49 -3.22
N PRO A 98 12.32 14.26 -3.95
CA PRO A 98 10.87 14.20 -3.78
C PRO A 98 10.30 12.78 -3.91
N LEU A 99 10.70 12.03 -4.93
CA LEU A 99 10.25 10.65 -5.12
C LEU A 99 10.66 9.74 -3.95
N ALA A 100 11.92 9.85 -3.49
CA ALA A 100 12.41 9.06 -2.36
C ALA A 100 11.69 9.42 -1.04
N LEU A 101 11.40 10.70 -0.80
CA LEU A 101 10.69 11.17 0.39
C LEU A 101 9.22 10.69 0.40
N HIS A 102 8.53 10.76 -0.74
CA HIS A 102 7.18 10.20 -0.88
C HIS A 102 7.19 8.68 -0.66
N GLY A 103 8.17 7.99 -1.22
CA GLY A 103 8.36 6.55 -1.02
C GLY A 103 8.58 6.19 0.45
N ALA A 104 9.47 6.88 1.15
CA ALA A 104 9.72 6.68 2.57
C ALA A 104 8.46 6.95 3.42
N ASN A 105 7.70 7.99 3.07
CA ASN A 105 6.42 8.29 3.72
C ASN A 105 5.38 7.18 3.50
N ASN A 106 5.28 6.65 2.28
CA ASN A 106 4.40 5.53 1.95
C ASN A 106 4.81 4.24 2.70
N ILE A 107 6.11 3.97 2.84
CA ILE A 107 6.62 2.87 3.68
C ILE A 107 6.16 3.04 5.12
N TYR A 108 6.31 4.24 5.69
CA TYR A 108 5.90 4.52 7.05
C TYR A 108 4.39 4.34 7.24
N GLU A 109 3.55 5.01 6.43
CA GLU A 109 2.09 5.00 6.57
C GLU A 109 1.47 3.61 6.38
N ASN A 110 1.99 2.84 5.43
CA ASN A 110 1.47 1.50 5.16
C ASN A 110 2.13 0.44 6.04
N GLY A 111 3.43 0.61 6.36
CA GLY A 111 4.17 -0.30 7.23
C GLY A 111 3.65 -0.30 8.65
N LYS A 112 3.23 0.85 9.17
CA LYS A 112 2.68 0.99 10.51
C LYS A 112 1.45 0.11 10.76
N TYR A 113 0.64 -0.10 9.74
CA TYR A 113 -0.47 -1.06 9.81
C TYR A 113 -0.02 -2.49 10.14
N PHE A 114 1.10 -2.95 9.56
CA PHE A 114 1.61 -4.31 9.79
C PHE A 114 2.38 -4.45 11.11
N VAL A 115 2.82 -3.35 11.71
CA VAL A 115 3.60 -3.37 12.96
C VAL A 115 2.70 -3.24 14.18
N ASP A 116 1.79 -2.28 14.18
CA ASP A 116 0.96 -1.93 15.34
C ASP A 116 -0.55 -1.78 15.03
N GLY A 117 -0.96 -2.12 13.81
CA GLY A 117 -2.37 -2.08 13.39
C GLY A 117 -2.92 -0.68 13.11
N ASP A 118 -2.06 0.34 13.01
CA ASP A 118 -2.51 1.71 12.76
C ASP A 118 -2.93 1.90 11.29
N GLU A 119 -4.24 1.91 11.07
CA GLU A 119 -4.83 2.09 9.73
C GLU A 119 -4.71 3.53 9.22
N ASN A 120 -4.59 4.51 10.12
CA ASN A 120 -4.67 5.94 9.84
C ASN A 120 -3.32 6.66 10.00
N ALA A 121 -2.22 5.91 10.05
CA ALA A 121 -0.90 6.49 10.15
C ALA A 121 -0.68 7.58 9.09
N THR A 122 -0.20 8.73 9.52
CA THR A 122 0.09 9.87 8.65
C THR A 122 1.57 10.23 8.80
N GLY A 123 2.33 10.12 7.72
CA GLY A 123 3.75 10.40 7.71
C GLY A 123 4.06 11.90 7.58
N LEU A 124 5.32 12.27 7.86
CA LEU A 124 5.76 13.67 7.92
C LEU A 124 5.57 14.43 6.60
N VAL A 125 5.78 13.76 5.47
CA VAL A 125 5.60 14.41 4.15
C VAL A 125 4.14 14.79 3.95
N ARG A 126 3.22 13.86 4.22
CA ARG A 126 1.78 14.13 4.12
C ARG A 126 1.32 15.22 5.10
N GLN A 127 1.83 15.20 6.35
CA GLN A 127 1.58 16.27 7.32
C GLN A 127 2.06 17.63 6.79
N GLY A 128 3.20 17.69 6.09
CA GLY A 128 3.68 18.89 5.44
C GLY A 128 2.67 19.46 4.43
N TYR A 129 2.07 18.62 3.60
CA TYR A 129 1.01 19.04 2.67
C TYR A 129 -0.25 19.52 3.39
N GLN A 130 -0.65 18.84 4.47
CA GLN A 130 -1.79 19.25 5.29
C GLN A 130 -1.58 20.63 5.92
N ASN A 131 -0.40 20.83 6.54
CA ASN A 131 -0.05 22.09 7.17
C ASN A 131 0.08 23.24 6.16
N ALA A 132 0.66 22.97 4.98
CA ALA A 132 0.74 23.95 3.91
C ALA A 132 -0.65 24.34 3.40
N ALA A 133 -1.57 23.40 3.22
CA ALA A 133 -2.96 23.69 2.84
C ALA A 133 -3.65 24.57 3.88
N GLN A 134 -3.51 24.23 5.17
CA GLN A 134 -4.08 25.02 6.26
C GLN A 134 -3.50 26.46 6.32
N PHE A 135 -2.19 26.59 6.11
CA PHE A 135 -1.53 27.90 6.10
C PHE A 135 -2.08 28.84 5.03
N ILE A 136 -2.50 28.32 3.87
CA ILE A 136 -3.10 29.09 2.78
C ILE A 136 -4.64 29.13 2.84
N GLY A 137 -5.26 28.65 3.96
CA GLY A 137 -6.69 28.78 4.21
C GLY A 137 -7.55 27.60 3.71
N PHE A 138 -6.94 26.51 3.29
CA PHE A 138 -7.67 25.28 2.93
C PHE A 138 -7.71 24.29 4.09
N ASP A 139 -8.56 23.26 3.98
CA ASP A 139 -8.65 22.19 4.95
C ASP A 139 -7.58 21.09 4.72
N GLN A 140 -7.44 20.18 5.70
CA GLN A 140 -6.51 19.05 5.60
C GLN A 140 -6.82 18.10 4.44
N HIS A 141 -8.09 18.05 4.00
CA HIS A 141 -8.50 17.20 2.88
C HIS A 141 -7.83 17.66 1.58
N VAL A 142 -7.77 18.97 1.35
CA VAL A 142 -7.05 19.54 0.19
C VAL A 142 -5.57 19.20 0.24
N GLY A 143 -4.95 19.26 1.43
CA GLY A 143 -3.56 18.84 1.64
C GLY A 143 -3.34 17.35 1.31
N ASN A 144 -4.25 16.48 1.74
CA ASN A 144 -4.21 15.06 1.39
C ASN A 144 -4.35 14.84 -0.11
N MET A 145 -5.28 15.51 -0.78
CA MET A 145 -5.45 15.39 -2.23
C MET A 145 -4.20 15.87 -2.99
N ALA A 146 -3.59 16.96 -2.56
CA ALA A 146 -2.34 17.46 -3.13
C ALA A 146 -1.20 16.45 -2.95
N TYR A 147 -1.06 15.86 -1.74
CA TYR A 147 -0.10 14.81 -1.46
C TYR A 147 -0.27 13.60 -2.40
N TYR A 148 -1.48 13.05 -2.50
CA TYR A 148 -1.74 11.91 -3.37
C TYR A 148 -1.58 12.23 -4.86
N GLY A 149 -1.95 13.43 -5.28
CA GLY A 149 -1.77 13.88 -6.67
C GLY A 149 -0.29 13.97 -7.05
N VAL A 150 0.56 14.51 -6.17
CA VAL A 150 2.01 14.56 -6.38
C VAL A 150 2.60 13.16 -6.32
N ASP A 151 2.22 12.34 -5.35
CA ASP A 151 2.68 10.96 -5.21
C ASP A 151 2.40 10.13 -6.47
N LEU A 152 1.18 10.22 -6.99
CA LEU A 152 0.78 9.54 -8.23
C LEU A 152 1.57 10.07 -9.44
N GLY A 153 1.76 11.38 -9.55
CA GLY A 153 2.53 12.01 -10.63
C GLY A 153 4.01 11.57 -10.63
N LEU A 154 4.63 11.56 -9.44
CA LEU A 154 6.00 11.08 -9.26
C LEU A 154 6.13 9.59 -9.60
N SER A 155 5.19 8.78 -9.14
CA SER A 155 5.15 7.33 -9.40
C SER A 155 4.98 7.04 -10.89
N PHE A 156 4.05 7.74 -11.56
CA PHE A 156 3.81 7.58 -12.99
C PHE A 156 5.06 7.93 -13.80
N ARG A 157 5.71 9.07 -13.48
CA ARG A 157 6.95 9.45 -14.14
C ARG A 157 8.07 8.43 -13.84
N GLY A 158 8.15 7.90 -12.60
CA GLY A 158 9.11 6.88 -12.22
C GLY A 158 8.93 5.56 -12.96
N ALA A 159 7.68 5.18 -13.23
CA ALA A 159 7.36 3.95 -13.94
C ALA A 159 7.51 4.07 -15.47
N PHE A 160 7.07 5.19 -16.05
CA PHE A 160 6.93 5.35 -17.51
C PHE A 160 7.84 6.44 -18.10
N GLY A 161 8.47 7.29 -17.27
CA GLY A 161 9.39 8.32 -17.73
C GLY A 161 10.71 7.71 -18.24
N ARG A 162 11.41 8.43 -19.10
CA ARG A 162 12.76 8.10 -19.53
C ARG A 162 13.76 8.83 -18.64
N SER A 163 14.71 8.11 -18.05
CA SER A 163 15.80 8.73 -17.30
C SER A 163 16.96 9.03 -18.23
N THR A 164 17.45 10.26 -18.18
CA THR A 164 18.73 10.62 -18.82
C THR A 164 19.86 10.22 -17.87
N THR A 165 20.72 9.30 -18.31
CA THR A 165 21.96 8.99 -17.60
C THR A 165 23.09 9.82 -18.20
N VAL A 166 23.83 10.52 -17.34
CA VAL A 166 25.09 11.19 -17.75
C VAL A 166 26.18 10.14 -17.71
N LYS A 167 26.82 9.85 -18.83
CA LYS A 167 27.98 8.97 -18.88
C LYS A 167 29.17 9.58 -18.14
N PRO A 168 30.01 8.78 -17.46
CA PRO A 168 31.25 9.28 -16.87
C PRO A 168 32.17 9.85 -17.96
N PRO A 169 33.06 10.80 -17.64
CA PRO A 169 33.84 11.59 -18.62
C PRO A 169 34.76 10.81 -19.56
N SER A 170 34.93 9.52 -19.39
CA SER A 170 35.77 8.62 -20.22
C SER A 170 35.09 8.03 -21.42
N ALA A 171 33.83 8.30 -21.65
CA ALA A 171 33.09 7.72 -22.77
C ALA A 171 32.35 8.84 -23.52
N SER A 172 32.50 8.83 -24.88
CA SER A 172 31.94 9.76 -25.85
C SER A 172 30.67 10.50 -25.43
N ASN A 173 30.58 11.82 -25.75
CA ASN A 173 29.56 12.81 -25.38
C ASN A 173 28.11 12.50 -25.83
N GLU A 174 27.66 11.26 -25.89
CA GLU A 174 26.31 10.91 -26.24
C GLU A 174 25.46 10.67 -24.98
N LEU A 175 24.34 11.40 -24.87
CA LEU A 175 23.30 11.17 -23.87
C LEU A 175 22.58 9.84 -24.18
N HIS A 176 22.78 8.86 -23.33
CA HIS A 176 22.02 7.62 -23.41
C HIS A 176 20.78 7.69 -22.51
N TYR A 177 19.63 7.36 -23.07
CA TYR A 177 18.40 7.17 -22.31
C TYR A 177 18.38 5.74 -21.75
N ALA A 178 18.42 5.61 -20.43
CA ALA A 178 18.19 4.32 -19.79
C ALA A 178 16.67 4.12 -19.60
N PRO A 179 16.13 2.93 -19.89
CA PRO A 179 14.75 2.62 -19.54
C PRO A 179 14.58 2.63 -18.01
N ASN A 180 13.45 3.12 -17.54
CA ASN A 180 13.08 3.05 -16.13
C ASN A 180 12.76 1.62 -15.70
N LEU A 181 12.45 1.42 -14.41
CA LEU A 181 12.33 0.13 -13.74
C LEU A 181 11.54 -0.95 -14.52
N LEU A 182 10.53 -0.56 -15.31
CA LEU A 182 9.76 -1.49 -16.14
C LEU A 182 10.50 -1.95 -17.42
N GLY A 183 11.53 -1.24 -17.87
CA GLY A 183 12.39 -1.66 -18.97
C GLY A 183 13.47 -2.67 -18.59
N PHE A 184 13.63 -2.96 -17.28
CA PHE A 184 14.54 -3.99 -16.76
C PHE A 184 13.89 -5.38 -16.66
N VAL A 185 12.57 -5.49 -16.88
CA VAL A 185 11.76 -6.72 -16.70
C VAL A 185 11.25 -7.27 -18.06
N ALA A 186 11.62 -6.65 -19.16
CA ALA A 186 11.26 -7.10 -20.51
C ALA A 186 12.44 -7.76 -21.24
#